data_1a52a60e81bbede4c4d1e0a25ed67d55
#
_entry.id   1a52a60e81bbede4c4d1e0a25ed67d55
#
_cell.length_a   1.000
_cell.length_b   1.000
_cell.length_c   1.000
_cell.angle_alpha   90.00
_cell.angle_beta   90.00
_cell.angle_gamma   90.00
#
_symmetry.space_group_name_H-M   'P 1'
#
loop_
_entity.id
_entity.type
_entity.pdbx_description
1 polymer ?
#
loop_
_entity_poly.entity_id
_entity_poly.type
_entity_poly.pdbx_seq_one_letter_code
_entity_poly.pdbx_strand_id
1 'polypeptide(L)'
;MLILGIETSCDETGLALYDSEHGLIDHVLHSQTDIHKDYGGVVPELASRDHIRKISPLTKMILANNQKKLADLDGIAYTSGPGLMGALLIGATFAKTLALSLPVSYTHLTLPTNREV
;
A
#
# COMPACT_ATOMS: atom_id res chain seq x y z
N MET A 1 -9.69 14.98 -7.69
CA MET A 1 -9.69 13.51 -7.61
C MET A 1 -8.73 13.08 -6.51
N LEU A 2 -9.23 12.31 -5.57
CA LEU A 2 -8.46 11.82 -4.42
C LEU A 2 -8.14 10.35 -4.62
N ILE A 3 -6.86 10.02 -4.59
CA ILE A 3 -6.35 8.66 -4.83
C ILE A 3 -5.64 8.15 -3.60
N LEU A 4 -5.92 6.91 -3.22
CA LEU A 4 -5.14 6.20 -2.21
C LEU A 4 -4.14 5.30 -2.92
N GLY A 5 -2.85 5.52 -2.64
CA GLY A 5 -1.77 4.67 -3.14
C GLY A 5 -1.37 3.65 -2.09
N ILE A 6 -1.12 2.42 -2.51
CA ILE A 6 -0.79 1.30 -1.63
C ILE A 6 0.48 0.62 -2.13
N GLU A 7 1.45 0.45 -1.25
CA GLU A 7 2.72 -0.18 -1.56
C GLU A 7 3.04 -1.27 -0.54
N THR A 8 3.06 -2.53 -0.97
CA THR A 8 3.35 -3.68 -0.12
C THR A 8 4.31 -4.65 -0.80
N SER A 9 5.25 -4.15 -1.61
CA SER A 9 6.05 -5.02 -2.47
C SER A 9 7.09 -5.87 -1.73
N CYS A 10 7.49 -5.49 -0.52
CA CYS A 10 8.50 -6.23 0.23
C CYS A 10 8.23 -6.17 1.73
N ASP A 11 9.03 -5.42 2.47
CA ASP A 11 9.00 -5.41 3.94
C ASP A 11 8.52 -4.09 4.54
N GLU A 12 7.94 -3.23 3.72
CA GLU A 12 7.36 -1.98 4.18
C GLU A 12 5.93 -1.87 3.70
N THR A 13 5.05 -1.34 4.56
CA THR A 13 3.69 -1.02 4.17
C THR A 13 3.62 0.49 3.99
N GLY A 14 3.43 0.92 2.76
CA GLY A 14 3.34 2.34 2.42
C GLY A 14 1.95 2.70 1.94
N LEU A 15 1.46 3.85 2.40
CA LEU A 15 0.21 4.43 1.95
C LEU A 15 0.43 5.90 1.64
N ALA A 16 -0.27 6.39 0.63
CA ALA A 16 -0.22 7.80 0.27
C ALA A 16 -1.60 8.28 -0.14
N LEU A 17 -1.91 9.51 0.22
CA LEU A 17 -3.07 10.22 -0.30
C LEU A 17 -2.58 11.24 -1.30
N TYR A 18 -3.11 11.17 -2.50
CA TYR A 18 -2.74 12.06 -3.60
C TYR A 18 -3.98 12.71 -4.18
N ASP A 19 -3.92 14.02 -4.35
CA ASP A 19 -4.99 14.79 -4.99
C ASP A 19 -4.48 15.25 -6.34
N SER A 20 -5.26 15.00 -7.40
CA SER A 20 -4.85 15.39 -8.76
C SER A 20 -4.64 16.89 -8.94
N GLU A 21 -5.23 17.72 -8.08
CA GLU A 21 -5.09 19.17 -8.14
C GLU A 21 -4.00 19.70 -7.21
N HIS A 22 -3.83 19.09 -6.04
CA HIS A 22 -2.92 19.60 -5.00
C HIS A 22 -1.67 18.75 -4.80
N GLY A 23 -1.58 17.59 -5.46
CA GLY A 23 -0.44 16.71 -5.34
C GLY A 23 -0.50 15.80 -4.11
N LEU A 24 0.65 15.42 -3.59
CA LEU A 24 0.73 14.54 -2.42
C LEU A 24 0.22 15.26 -1.18
N ILE A 25 -0.84 14.71 -0.59
CA ILE A 25 -1.42 15.27 0.63
C ILE A 25 -0.69 14.74 1.85
N ASP A 26 -0.50 13.42 1.93
CA ASP A 26 0.12 12.78 3.08
C ASP A 26 0.58 11.39 2.69
N HIS A 27 1.53 10.87 3.45
CA HIS A 27 1.96 9.49 3.29
C HIS A 27 2.37 8.92 4.64
N VAL A 28 2.35 7.59 4.73
CA VAL A 28 2.78 6.86 5.91
C VAL A 28 3.56 5.64 5.45
N LEU A 29 4.62 5.33 6.17
CA LEU A 29 5.46 4.18 5.88
C LEU A 29 5.71 3.43 7.17
N HIS A 30 5.38 2.14 7.19
CA HIS A 30 5.65 1.26 8.31
C HIS A 30 6.72 0.26 7.91
N SER A 31 7.86 0.29 8.59
CA SER A 31 8.97 -0.62 8.34
C SER A 31 8.86 -1.86 9.19
N GLN A 32 9.23 -3.01 8.62
CA GLN A 32 9.27 -4.29 9.30
C GLN A 32 10.68 -4.67 9.75
N THR A 33 11.61 -3.73 9.78
CA THR A 33 13.01 -4.01 10.08
C THR A 33 13.17 -4.83 11.37
N ASP A 34 12.43 -4.46 12.42
CA ASP A 34 12.54 -5.14 13.71
C ASP A 34 12.05 -6.59 13.67
N ILE A 35 11.12 -6.90 12.78
CA ILE A 35 10.60 -8.26 12.63
C ILE A 35 11.64 -9.17 11.98
N HIS A 36 12.35 -8.66 10.97
CA HIS A 36 13.24 -9.47 10.12
C HIS A 36 14.69 -9.50 10.59
N LYS A 37 15.11 -8.58 11.44
CA LYS A 37 16.52 -8.44 11.80
C LYS A 37 17.14 -9.70 12.41
N ASP A 38 16.36 -10.45 13.20
CA ASP A 38 16.83 -11.65 13.86
C ASP A 38 17.07 -12.82 12.90
N TYR A 39 16.58 -12.69 11.67
CA TYR A 39 16.70 -13.71 10.63
C TYR A 39 17.73 -13.36 9.57
N GLY A 40 18.41 -12.21 9.72
CA GLY A 40 19.43 -11.78 8.78
C GLY A 40 18.92 -11.26 7.45
N GLY A 41 17.62 -11.09 7.31
CA GLY A 41 17.00 -10.58 6.09
C GLY A 41 15.49 -10.77 6.10
N VAL A 42 14.85 -10.36 5.02
CA VAL A 42 13.38 -10.43 4.92
C VAL A 42 12.90 -11.88 4.86
N VAL A 43 11.94 -12.21 5.72
CA VAL A 43 11.25 -13.50 5.71
C VAL A 43 9.89 -13.27 5.03
N PRO A 44 9.69 -13.78 3.80
CA PRO A 44 8.49 -13.44 3.01
C PRO A 44 7.16 -13.71 3.69
N GLU A 45 7.04 -14.82 4.42
CA GLU A 45 5.81 -15.15 5.12
C GLU A 45 5.50 -14.13 6.22
N LEU A 46 6.52 -13.72 6.98
CA LEU A 46 6.35 -12.72 8.03
C LEU A 46 6.00 -11.36 7.43
N ALA A 47 6.60 -11.04 6.28
CA ALA A 47 6.27 -9.79 5.57
C ALA A 47 4.80 -9.75 5.19
N SER A 48 4.27 -10.82 4.60
CA SER A 48 2.87 -10.90 4.22
C SER A 48 1.95 -10.75 5.42
N ARG A 49 2.26 -11.43 6.52
CA ARG A 49 1.46 -11.35 7.75
C ARG A 49 1.42 -9.94 8.32
N ASP A 50 2.55 -9.24 8.29
CA ASP A 50 2.61 -7.89 8.82
C ASP A 50 1.81 -6.92 7.96
N HIS A 51 1.88 -7.06 6.63
CA HIS A 51 1.06 -6.26 5.73
C HIS A 51 -0.43 -6.41 6.03
N ILE A 52 -0.88 -7.65 6.26
CA ILE A 52 -2.28 -7.92 6.61
C ILE A 52 -2.67 -7.17 7.88
N ARG A 53 -1.79 -7.15 8.88
CA ARG A 53 -2.07 -6.50 10.16
C ARG A 53 -2.09 -4.99 10.06
N LYS A 54 -1.27 -4.41 9.19
CA LYS A 54 -1.02 -2.97 9.18
C LYS A 54 -1.85 -2.20 8.17
N ILE A 55 -2.23 -2.83 7.07
CA ILE A 55 -2.81 -2.09 5.94
C ILE A 55 -4.12 -1.40 6.30
N SER A 56 -5.02 -2.05 6.99
CA SER A 56 -6.30 -1.45 7.37
C SER A 56 -6.17 -0.38 8.45
N PRO A 57 -5.46 -0.62 9.57
CA PRO A 57 -5.24 0.43 10.56
C PRO A 57 -4.54 1.65 10.00
N LEU A 58 -3.52 1.47 9.14
CA LEU A 58 -2.81 2.58 8.54
C LEU A 58 -3.70 3.37 7.57
N THR A 59 -4.56 2.68 6.83
CA THR A 59 -5.52 3.34 5.95
C THR A 59 -6.47 4.22 6.74
N LYS A 60 -7.01 3.69 7.83
CA LYS A 60 -7.90 4.47 8.70
C LYS A 60 -7.19 5.67 9.30
N MET A 61 -5.95 5.49 9.71
CA MET A 61 -5.15 6.54 10.31
C MET A 61 -4.88 7.68 9.33
N ILE A 62 -4.41 7.36 8.12
CA ILE A 62 -4.07 8.41 7.15
C ILE A 62 -5.31 9.20 6.72
N LEU A 63 -6.44 8.53 6.57
CA LEU A 63 -7.69 9.20 6.23
C LEU A 63 -8.13 10.11 7.36
N ALA A 64 -8.16 9.61 8.59
CA ALA A 64 -8.57 10.39 9.76
C ALA A 64 -7.68 11.60 10.00
N ASN A 65 -6.36 11.43 9.85
CA ASN A 65 -5.41 12.52 10.04
C ASN A 65 -5.60 13.66 9.05
N ASN A 66 -6.24 13.39 7.92
CA ASN A 66 -6.46 14.38 6.87
C ASN A 66 -7.93 14.74 6.70
N GLN A 67 -8.76 14.40 7.68
CA GLN A 67 -10.20 14.68 7.69
C GLN A 67 -10.90 14.13 6.44
N LYS A 68 -10.48 12.95 6.01
CA LYS A 68 -11.06 12.25 4.85
C LYS A 68 -11.76 10.98 5.31
N LYS A 69 -12.72 10.55 4.51
CA LYS A 69 -13.44 9.28 4.71
C LYS A 69 -13.17 8.39 3.52
N LEU A 70 -13.40 7.09 3.67
CA LEU A 70 -13.29 6.15 2.56
C LEU A 70 -14.16 6.59 1.38
N ALA A 71 -15.35 7.11 1.64
CA ALA A 71 -16.26 7.57 0.60
C ALA A 71 -15.71 8.76 -0.20
N ASP A 72 -14.70 9.46 0.31
CA ASP A 72 -14.07 10.58 -0.40
C ASP A 72 -13.09 10.13 -1.47
N LEU A 73 -12.71 8.85 -1.46
CA LEU A 73 -11.75 8.33 -2.43
C LEU A 73 -12.39 8.19 -3.81
N ASP A 74 -11.67 8.64 -4.83
CA ASP A 74 -12.10 8.52 -6.23
C ASP A 74 -11.40 7.38 -6.95
N GLY A 75 -10.31 6.89 -6.41
CA GLY A 75 -9.58 5.79 -7.02
C GLY A 75 -8.54 5.23 -6.07
N ILE A 76 -8.04 4.05 -6.43
CA ILE A 76 -7.03 3.36 -5.65
C ILE A 76 -5.95 2.86 -6.60
N ALA A 77 -4.69 3.10 -6.24
CA ALA A 77 -3.53 2.62 -6.99
C ALA A 77 -2.71 1.71 -6.08
N TYR A 78 -2.17 0.65 -6.63
CA TYR A 78 -1.35 -0.27 -5.85
C TYR A 78 -0.16 -0.76 -6.66
N THR A 79 0.92 -1.14 -5.98
CA THR A 79 2.09 -1.73 -6.62
C THR A 79 1.80 -3.17 -7.00
N SER A 80 1.92 -3.48 -8.31
CA SER A 80 1.72 -4.84 -8.81
C SER A 80 3.04 -5.60 -9.01
N GLY A 81 4.16 -4.92 -8.97
CA GLY A 81 5.50 -5.50 -9.14
C GLY A 81 6.54 -4.43 -9.43
N PRO A 82 7.82 -4.80 -9.36
CA PRO A 82 8.32 -6.08 -8.86
C PRO A 82 8.29 -6.17 -7.35
N GLY A 83 8.36 -7.38 -6.80
CA GLY A 83 8.40 -7.59 -5.37
C GLY A 83 8.11 -9.02 -4.97
N LEU A 84 7.94 -9.26 -3.68
CA LEU A 84 7.59 -10.57 -3.14
C LEU A 84 6.12 -10.86 -3.45
N MET A 85 5.85 -12.02 -4.04
CA MET A 85 4.51 -12.35 -4.53
C MET A 85 3.44 -12.28 -3.42
N GLY A 86 3.70 -12.87 -2.26
CA GLY A 86 2.75 -12.85 -1.15
C GLY A 86 2.48 -11.44 -0.66
N ALA A 87 3.52 -10.63 -0.53
CA ALA A 87 3.39 -9.24 -0.10
C ALA A 87 2.61 -8.41 -1.13
N LEU A 88 2.95 -8.55 -2.41
CA LEU A 88 2.24 -7.86 -3.49
C LEU A 88 0.75 -8.21 -3.50
N LEU A 89 0.44 -9.48 -3.25
CA LEU A 89 -0.94 -9.97 -3.25
C LEU A 89 -1.79 -9.31 -2.17
N ILE A 90 -1.22 -8.99 -1.03
CA ILE A 90 -1.94 -8.33 0.06
C ILE A 90 -2.44 -6.96 -0.40
N GLY A 91 -1.55 -6.14 -0.96
CA GLY A 91 -1.92 -4.81 -1.45
C GLY A 91 -2.93 -4.87 -2.58
N ALA A 92 -2.73 -5.77 -3.54
CA ALA A 92 -3.63 -5.96 -4.67
C ALA A 92 -5.03 -6.37 -4.21
N THR A 93 -5.11 -7.34 -3.31
CA THR A 93 -6.38 -7.84 -2.79
C THR A 93 -7.12 -6.76 -2.00
N PHE A 94 -6.41 -6.04 -1.14
CA PHE A 94 -6.99 -4.95 -0.37
C PHE A 94 -7.53 -3.85 -1.30
N ALA A 95 -6.73 -3.44 -2.29
CA ALA A 95 -7.11 -2.40 -3.24
C ALA A 95 -8.36 -2.78 -4.04
N LYS A 96 -8.40 -3.99 -4.56
CA LYS A 96 -9.53 -4.48 -5.36
C LYS A 96 -10.79 -4.61 -4.51
N THR A 97 -10.66 -5.15 -3.32
CA THR A 97 -11.79 -5.30 -2.39
C THR A 97 -12.35 -3.94 -2.01
N LEU A 98 -11.47 -2.98 -1.70
CA LEU A 98 -11.88 -1.64 -1.35
C LEU A 98 -12.57 -0.95 -2.52
N ALA A 99 -12.03 -1.09 -3.73
CA ALA A 99 -12.63 -0.50 -4.93
C ALA A 99 -14.02 -1.05 -5.23
N LEU A 100 -14.23 -2.35 -5.02
CA LEU A 100 -15.53 -2.97 -5.19
C LEU A 100 -16.54 -2.45 -4.18
N SER A 101 -16.14 -2.26 -2.93
CA SER A 101 -17.04 -1.79 -1.88
C SER A 101 -17.38 -0.31 -2.00
N LEU A 102 -16.52 0.49 -2.63
CA LEU A 102 -16.68 1.93 -2.77
C LEU A 102 -17.14 2.37 -4.17
N PRO A 103 -17.54 1.52 -5.06
CA PRO A 103 -17.69 1.62 -6.52
C PRO A 103 -16.78 2.69 -7.16
N VAL A 104 -15.47 2.55 -6.91
CA VAL A 104 -14.47 3.42 -7.50
C VAL A 104 -13.53 2.61 -8.40
N SER A 105 -12.78 3.31 -9.23
CA SER A 105 -11.79 2.68 -10.11
C SER A 105 -10.53 2.29 -9.33
N TYR A 106 -9.85 1.24 -9.78
CA TYR A 106 -8.52 0.94 -9.28
C TYR A 106 -7.57 0.77 -10.45
N THR A 107 -6.29 0.99 -10.19
CA THR A 107 -5.22 0.76 -11.16
C THR A 107 -4.01 0.16 -10.47
N HIS A 108 -3.24 -0.58 -11.21
CA HIS A 108 -1.99 -1.14 -10.71
C HIS A 108 -0.81 -0.35 -11.24
N LEU A 109 0.27 -0.35 -10.49
CA LEU A 109 1.52 0.28 -10.86
C LEU A 109 2.59 -0.79 -10.89
N THR A 110 3.35 -0.81 -11.96
CA THR A 110 4.53 -1.66 -12.09
C THR A 110 5.75 -0.76 -12.03
N LEU A 111 6.57 -0.96 -11.00
CA LEU A 111 7.76 -0.15 -10.84
C LEU A 111 8.83 -0.65 -11.80
N PRO A 112 9.65 0.26 -12.38
CA PRO A 112 10.75 -0.17 -13.21
C PRO A 112 11.74 -0.97 -12.40
N THR A 113 12.21 -2.09 -12.96
CA THR A 113 13.29 -2.85 -12.35
C THR A 113 14.60 -2.19 -12.73
N ASN A 114 15.41 -1.90 -11.74
CA ASN A 114 16.75 -1.41 -11.98
C ASN A 114 17.68 -2.61 -12.17
N ARG A 115 17.48 -3.26 -13.26
CA ARG A 115 18.21 -4.46 -13.55
C ARG A 115 19.51 -4.11 -14.26
N GLU A 116 20.55 -4.01 -13.51
CA GLU A 116 21.87 -3.85 -14.03
C GLU A 116 22.39 -5.22 -14.42
N VAL A 117 22.36 -5.44 -15.63
CA VAL A 117 22.81 -6.73 -16.13
C VAL A 117 23.92 -6.54 -17.11
#